data_d340db223c1a0ef7413890a72a2b4202
#
_entry.id   d340db223c1a0ef7413890a72a2b4202
#
_cell.length_a   1.000
_cell.length_b   1.000
_cell.length_c   1.000
_cell.angle_alpha   90.00
_cell.angle_beta   90.00
_cell.angle_gamma   90.00
#
_symmetry.space_group_name_H-M   'P 1'
#
loop_
_entity.id
_entity.type
_entity.pdbx_description
1 polymer ?
#
loop_
_entity_poly.entity_id
_entity_poly.type
_entity_poly.pdbx_seq_one_letter_code
_entity_poly.pdbx_strand_id
1 'polypeptide(L)'
;ERGVYAATASGTQLLGGSEYDDEQPNIPNGIVRVGLAFGSTALDAVHLQIKTGSGFAFGYYDSDRVFQSVGSTAESAVTVIADTNVTVGDSAFGAYHVQLGDTYASFDAAQAAANSCGGYPVYYNGSYRVRIGSYRSADDAPAGQGTVVSGGARSVLVVKASTEQILFGFDCGSTRSL
;
A
#
# COMPACT_ATOMS: atom_id res chain seq x y z
N GLU A 1 1.45 -13.19 -12.82
CA GLU A 1 0.36 -12.18 -12.82
C GLU A 1 0.30 -11.56 -11.44
N ARG A 2 0.41 -10.23 -11.38
CA ARG A 2 0.48 -9.48 -10.13
C ARG A 2 -0.65 -8.48 -10.09
N GLY A 3 -1.54 -8.60 -9.12
CA GLY A 3 -2.61 -7.65 -8.86
C GLY A 3 -2.38 -6.92 -7.54
N VAL A 4 -2.74 -5.66 -7.49
CA VAL A 4 -2.91 -4.93 -6.24
C VAL A 4 -4.26 -5.35 -5.66
N TYR A 5 -4.26 -5.81 -4.42
CA TYR A 5 -5.47 -6.28 -3.75
C TYR A 5 -5.84 -5.29 -2.66
N ALA A 6 -7.04 -4.74 -2.73
CA ALA A 6 -7.67 -4.02 -1.64
C ALA A 6 -8.81 -4.86 -1.07
N ALA A 7 -8.79 -5.13 0.22
CA ALA A 7 -9.89 -5.76 0.92
C ALA A 7 -10.65 -4.69 1.71
N THR A 8 -11.96 -4.57 1.48
CA THR A 8 -12.83 -3.73 2.31
C THR A 8 -13.31 -4.52 3.51
N ALA A 9 -13.10 -4.00 4.70
CA ALA A 9 -13.71 -4.55 5.89
C ALA A 9 -15.22 -4.25 5.88
N SER A 10 -16.00 -5.31 5.86
CA SER A 10 -17.43 -5.40 6.18
C SER A 10 -18.31 -4.23 5.76
N GLY A 11 -18.92 -4.35 4.61
CA GLY A 11 -19.97 -3.45 4.15
C GLY A 11 -20.21 -3.61 2.66
N THR A 12 -21.08 -4.52 2.30
CA THR A 12 -21.45 -4.81 0.93
C THR A 12 -22.14 -3.62 0.30
N GLN A 13 -21.52 -2.96 -0.66
CA GLN A 13 -22.20 -2.41 -1.82
C GLN A 13 -21.25 -2.22 -2.99
N LEU A 14 -21.47 -3.00 -4.00
CA LEU A 14 -20.92 -2.85 -5.34
C LEU A 14 -21.38 -1.54 -5.95
N LEU A 15 -20.46 -0.81 -6.55
CA LEU A 15 -20.78 0.33 -7.39
C LEU A 15 -21.57 -0.17 -8.61
N GLY A 16 -22.79 0.34 -8.73
CA GLY A 16 -23.70 0.00 -9.81
C GLY A 16 -23.18 0.45 -11.17
N GLY A 17 -23.31 -0.44 -12.13
CA GLY A 17 -23.16 -0.18 -13.54
C GLY A 17 -23.52 -1.41 -14.33
N SER A 18 -24.68 -1.33 -15.01
CA SER A 18 -25.24 -2.16 -16.07
C SER A 18 -25.54 -3.63 -15.77
N GLU A 19 -26.75 -3.99 -16.16
CA GLU A 19 -27.32 -5.33 -16.24
C GLU A 19 -26.29 -6.35 -16.76
N TYR A 20 -25.86 -7.21 -15.88
CA TYR A 20 -25.28 -8.50 -16.22
C TYR A 20 -26.15 -9.62 -15.65
N ASP A 21 -26.40 -10.56 -16.50
CA ASP A 21 -27.20 -11.77 -16.38
C ASP A 21 -27.15 -12.41 -14.98
N ASP A 22 -28.29 -12.95 -14.53
CA ASP A 22 -28.60 -13.44 -13.18
C ASP A 22 -27.85 -14.71 -12.73
N GLU A 23 -26.77 -15.10 -13.35
CA GLU A 23 -25.85 -16.09 -12.79
C GLU A 23 -24.75 -15.39 -11.97
N GLN A 24 -25.07 -15.03 -10.74
CA GLN A 24 -24.05 -14.61 -9.78
C GLN A 24 -23.04 -15.75 -9.60
N PRO A 25 -21.76 -15.56 -10.03
CA PRO A 25 -20.75 -16.54 -9.70
C PRO A 25 -20.68 -16.65 -8.18
N ASN A 26 -20.78 -17.87 -7.68
CA ASN A 26 -20.61 -18.16 -6.26
C ASN A 26 -19.19 -17.75 -5.86
N ILE A 27 -19.04 -16.49 -5.40
CA ILE A 27 -17.76 -15.94 -4.96
C ILE A 27 -17.61 -16.32 -3.50
N PRO A 28 -16.76 -17.30 -3.18
CA PRO A 28 -16.53 -17.68 -1.79
C PRO A 28 -16.04 -16.44 -1.02
N ASN A 29 -16.74 -16.08 0.05
CA ASN A 29 -16.40 -15.00 0.96
C ASN A 29 -16.58 -13.55 0.44
N GLY A 30 -17.31 -13.31 -0.64
CA GLY A 30 -17.63 -11.97 -1.11
C GLY A 30 -16.42 -11.14 -1.61
N ILE A 31 -15.34 -11.81 -2.02
CA ILE A 31 -14.12 -11.15 -2.49
C ILE A 31 -14.11 -11.12 -4.01
N VAL A 32 -14.10 -9.92 -4.57
CA VAL A 32 -13.95 -9.69 -6.00
C VAL A 32 -12.50 -9.26 -6.28
N ARG A 33 -11.83 -9.99 -7.17
CA ARG A 33 -10.52 -9.57 -7.69
C ARG A 33 -10.74 -8.75 -8.95
N VAL A 34 -10.42 -7.48 -8.89
CA VAL A 34 -10.50 -6.59 -10.05
C VAL A 34 -9.07 -6.27 -10.49
N GLY A 35 -8.67 -6.79 -11.64
CA GLY A 35 -7.46 -6.33 -12.32
C GLY A 35 -7.78 -5.07 -13.12
N LEU A 36 -7.43 -3.90 -12.60
CA LEU A 36 -7.75 -2.62 -13.23
C LEU A 36 -6.80 -2.26 -14.37
N ALA A 37 -5.54 -2.61 -14.25
CA ALA A 37 -4.54 -2.40 -15.29
C ALA A 37 -3.29 -3.27 -15.00
N PHE A 38 -2.58 -3.71 -16.04
CA PHE A 38 -1.35 -4.49 -15.90
C PHE A 38 -0.45 -4.33 -17.11
N GLY A 39 0.84 -4.66 -16.93
CA GLY A 39 1.84 -4.50 -18.00
C GLY A 39 2.09 -3.03 -18.30
N SER A 40 2.09 -2.65 -19.56
CA SER A 40 2.31 -1.27 -20.02
C SER A 40 1.17 -0.31 -19.72
N THR A 41 0.01 -0.82 -19.25
CA THR A 41 -1.15 0.00 -18.86
C THR A 41 -1.31 0.08 -17.34
N ALA A 42 -0.34 -0.43 -16.57
CA ALA A 42 -0.38 -0.32 -15.12
C ALA A 42 -0.42 1.16 -14.70
N LEU A 43 -1.31 1.46 -13.76
CA LEU A 43 -1.45 2.81 -13.23
C LEU A 43 -0.39 3.08 -12.18
N ASP A 44 0.20 4.26 -12.23
CA ASP A 44 1.16 4.73 -11.22
C ASP A 44 0.47 5.07 -9.88
N ALA A 45 -0.83 5.36 -9.92
CA ALA A 45 -1.64 5.71 -8.75
C ALA A 45 -3.08 5.18 -8.89
N VAL A 46 -3.65 4.73 -7.75
CA VAL A 46 -5.05 4.30 -7.65
C VAL A 46 -5.68 4.97 -6.43
N HIS A 47 -6.77 5.72 -6.65
CA HIS A 47 -7.55 6.33 -5.58
C HIS A 47 -8.62 5.36 -5.08
N LEU A 48 -8.65 5.15 -3.78
CA LEU A 48 -9.63 4.32 -3.09
C LEU A 48 -10.43 5.18 -2.12
N GLN A 49 -11.75 5.08 -2.19
CA GLN A 49 -12.67 5.78 -1.30
C GLN A 49 -13.74 4.84 -0.78
N ILE A 50 -13.98 4.89 0.53
CA ILE A 50 -15.06 4.15 1.19
C ILE A 50 -16.30 5.04 1.24
N LYS A 51 -17.44 4.51 0.82
CA LYS A 51 -18.73 5.22 0.92
C LYS A 51 -19.41 5.02 2.27
N THR A 52 -19.19 3.85 2.88
CA THR A 52 -19.79 3.48 4.17
C THR A 52 -18.77 2.69 4.99
N GLY A 53 -18.70 2.95 6.29
CA GLY A 53 -17.69 2.38 7.17
C GLY A 53 -16.43 3.24 7.25
N SER A 54 -15.35 2.69 7.77
CA SER A 54 -14.07 3.38 7.92
C SER A 54 -12.90 2.42 7.78
N GLY A 55 -11.82 2.93 7.19
CA GLY A 55 -10.54 2.27 7.15
C GLY A 55 -10.36 1.28 6.01
N PHE A 56 -9.09 1.01 5.74
CA PHE A 56 -8.62 0.00 4.78
C PHE A 56 -7.64 -0.92 5.49
N ALA A 57 -7.68 -2.21 5.12
CA ALA A 57 -6.64 -3.15 5.45
C ALA A 57 -5.94 -3.58 4.16
N PHE A 58 -4.63 -3.61 4.18
CA PHE A 58 -3.77 -4.00 3.07
C PHE A 58 -2.98 -5.24 3.44
N GLY A 59 -2.85 -6.15 2.49
CA GLY A 59 -2.19 -7.41 2.77
C GLY A 59 -2.15 -8.34 1.57
N TYR A 60 -1.94 -9.60 1.83
CA TYR A 60 -1.89 -10.66 0.82
C TYR A 60 -2.68 -11.88 1.28
N TYR A 61 -3.01 -12.75 0.34
CA TYR A 61 -3.58 -14.06 0.63
C TYR A 61 -2.45 -15.08 0.67
N ASP A 62 -2.39 -15.85 1.75
CA ASP A 62 -1.48 -16.98 1.89
C ASP A 62 -1.90 -18.19 1.03
N SER A 63 -1.17 -19.31 1.15
CA SER A 63 -1.45 -20.55 0.42
C SER A 63 -2.84 -21.12 0.72
N ASP A 64 -3.33 -20.90 1.93
CA ASP A 64 -4.64 -21.37 2.39
C ASP A 64 -5.77 -20.39 2.05
N ARG A 65 -5.46 -19.34 1.29
CA ARG A 65 -6.36 -18.25 0.91
C ARG A 65 -6.88 -17.44 2.11
N VAL A 66 -6.13 -17.41 3.19
CA VAL A 66 -6.42 -16.56 4.36
C VAL A 66 -5.75 -15.20 4.14
N PHE A 67 -6.52 -14.13 4.35
CA PHE A 67 -6.00 -12.77 4.21
C PHE A 67 -5.06 -12.43 5.37
N GLN A 68 -3.83 -12.12 5.03
CA GLN A 68 -2.79 -11.66 5.95
C GLN A 68 -2.65 -10.15 5.84
N SER A 69 -3.15 -9.42 6.85
CA SER A 69 -3.03 -7.96 6.89
C SER A 69 -1.62 -7.56 7.29
N VAL A 70 -1.01 -6.67 6.53
CA VAL A 70 0.32 -6.11 6.80
C VAL A 70 0.30 -4.62 7.10
N GLY A 71 -0.84 -3.97 6.94
CA GLY A 71 -1.03 -2.57 7.28
C GLY A 71 -2.49 -2.19 7.23
N SER A 72 -2.87 -1.20 8.03
CA SER A 72 -4.23 -0.69 8.05
C SER A 72 -4.26 0.82 8.31
N THR A 73 -5.35 1.44 7.95
CA THR A 73 -5.61 2.85 8.24
C THR A 73 -7.09 3.08 8.48
N ALA A 74 -7.42 4.03 9.34
CA ALA A 74 -8.80 4.47 9.58
C ALA A 74 -9.29 5.50 8.57
N GLU A 75 -8.44 5.92 7.62
CA GLU A 75 -8.81 6.92 6.61
C GLU A 75 -9.94 6.40 5.70
N SER A 76 -10.85 7.28 5.32
CA SER A 76 -11.95 6.96 4.39
C SER A 76 -11.55 7.09 2.91
N ALA A 77 -10.42 7.73 2.64
CA ALA A 77 -9.88 7.90 1.30
C ALA A 77 -8.36 7.83 1.31
N VAL A 78 -7.79 6.98 0.46
CA VAL A 78 -6.36 6.82 0.29
C VAL A 78 -6.00 6.73 -1.18
N THR A 79 -4.75 7.02 -1.48
CA THR A 79 -4.15 6.76 -2.79
C THR A 79 -3.05 5.73 -2.64
N VAL A 80 -3.11 4.66 -3.39
CA VAL A 80 -2.02 3.69 -3.52
C VAL A 80 -1.20 4.09 -4.73
N ILE A 81 0.09 4.34 -4.53
CA ILE A 81 1.02 4.73 -5.59
C ILE A 81 2.13 3.72 -5.74
N ALA A 82 2.66 3.59 -6.95
CA ALA A 82 3.90 2.86 -7.17
C ALA A 82 5.04 3.56 -6.43
N ASP A 83 5.92 2.79 -5.79
CA ASP A 83 7.11 3.32 -5.10
C ASP A 83 8.22 3.61 -6.12
N THR A 84 7.94 4.58 -6.97
CA THR A 84 8.79 5.10 -8.04
C THR A 84 8.68 6.62 -8.07
N ASN A 85 9.40 7.27 -8.99
CA ASN A 85 9.24 8.71 -9.19
C ASN A 85 7.89 9.00 -9.84
N VAL A 86 6.90 9.40 -9.07
CA VAL A 86 5.53 9.65 -9.51
C VAL A 86 5.03 11.01 -9.01
N THR A 87 4.12 11.62 -9.75
CA THR A 87 3.42 12.84 -9.31
C THR A 87 1.93 12.55 -9.21
N VAL A 88 1.33 12.89 -8.08
CA VAL A 88 -0.10 12.72 -7.82
C VAL A 88 -0.65 14.05 -7.32
N GLY A 89 -1.59 14.63 -8.07
CA GLY A 89 -2.02 15.99 -7.79
C GLY A 89 -0.84 16.97 -7.89
N ASP A 90 -0.64 17.75 -6.85
CA ASP A 90 0.46 18.72 -6.76
C ASP A 90 1.70 18.14 -6.05
N SER A 91 1.63 16.90 -5.55
CA SER A 91 2.72 16.27 -4.80
C SER A 91 3.57 15.35 -5.66
N ALA A 92 4.87 15.53 -5.52
CA ALA A 92 5.88 14.70 -6.15
C ALA A 92 6.43 13.68 -5.14
N PHE A 93 6.29 12.41 -5.45
CA PHE A 93 6.87 11.31 -4.69
C PHE A 93 8.11 10.79 -5.42
N GLY A 94 9.10 10.40 -4.65
CA GLY A 94 10.35 9.85 -5.18
C GLY A 94 10.53 8.39 -4.73
N ALA A 95 11.35 7.68 -5.47
CA ALA A 95 11.65 6.28 -5.23
C ALA A 95 12.68 6.04 -4.11
N TYR A 96 13.28 7.08 -3.56
CA TYR A 96 14.35 6.95 -2.56
C TYR A 96 13.87 7.36 -1.18
N HIS A 97 14.27 6.60 -0.17
CA HIS A 97 13.86 6.78 1.23
C HIS A 97 15.04 6.58 2.16
N VAL A 98 15.02 7.22 3.32
CA VAL A 98 15.96 6.92 4.40
C VAL A 98 15.34 5.83 5.26
N GLN A 99 15.92 4.64 5.27
CA GLN A 99 15.48 3.52 6.09
C GLN A 99 16.29 3.48 7.39
N LEU A 100 15.58 3.47 8.53
CA LEU A 100 16.18 3.31 9.85
C LEU A 100 16.64 1.87 10.08
N GLY A 101 17.62 1.69 10.97
CA GLY A 101 18.28 0.40 11.19
C GLY A 101 17.41 -0.65 11.88
N ASP A 102 16.40 -0.22 12.66
CA ASP A 102 15.60 -1.11 13.49
C ASP A 102 14.58 -1.91 12.67
N THR A 103 14.25 -3.10 13.20
CA THR A 103 13.27 -4.02 12.64
C THR A 103 12.19 -4.29 13.68
N TYR A 104 10.93 -4.30 13.25
CA TYR A 104 9.78 -4.48 14.12
C TYR A 104 8.98 -5.72 13.71
N ALA A 105 8.43 -6.43 14.69
CA ALA A 105 7.65 -7.64 14.48
C ALA A 105 6.18 -7.35 14.12
N SER A 106 5.68 -6.14 14.39
CA SER A 106 4.28 -5.77 14.13
C SER A 106 4.17 -4.39 13.50
N PHE A 107 3.06 -4.18 12.80
CA PHE A 107 2.69 -2.89 12.22
C PHE A 107 2.60 -1.81 13.30
N ASP A 108 1.93 -2.09 14.42
CA ASP A 108 1.72 -1.11 15.49
C ASP A 108 3.04 -0.64 16.13
N ALA A 109 3.99 -1.56 16.33
CA ALA A 109 5.31 -1.22 16.85
C ALA A 109 6.09 -0.33 15.88
N ALA A 110 6.06 -0.64 14.60
CA ALA A 110 6.69 0.18 13.57
C ALA A 110 6.00 1.53 13.41
N GLN A 111 4.66 1.58 13.50
CA GLN A 111 3.89 2.82 13.44
C GLN A 111 4.21 3.74 14.62
N ALA A 112 4.31 3.19 15.84
CA ALA A 112 4.69 3.96 17.01
C ALA A 112 6.10 4.57 16.87
N ALA A 113 7.05 3.80 16.37
CA ALA A 113 8.40 4.28 16.09
C ALA A 113 8.41 5.33 14.96
N ALA A 114 7.67 5.11 13.89
CA ALA A 114 7.53 6.04 12.78
C ALA A 114 6.96 7.40 13.23
N ASN A 115 5.93 7.38 14.07
CA ASN A 115 5.34 8.61 14.61
C ASN A 115 6.35 9.46 15.41
N SER A 116 7.32 8.84 16.07
CA SER A 116 8.33 9.55 16.88
C SER A 116 9.39 10.27 16.02
N CYS A 117 9.57 9.88 14.77
CA CYS A 117 10.60 10.43 13.88
C CYS A 117 10.02 11.09 12.60
N GLY A 118 8.70 11.19 12.47
CA GLY A 118 8.06 11.74 11.29
C GLY A 118 8.18 10.84 10.05
N GLY A 119 8.39 9.55 10.26
CA GLY A 119 8.47 8.54 9.23
C GLY A 119 7.16 7.77 9.02
N TYR A 120 7.25 6.64 8.35
CA TYR A 120 6.15 5.72 8.10
C TYR A 120 6.65 4.27 8.13
N PRO A 121 5.80 3.32 8.57
CA PRO A 121 6.15 1.90 8.57
C PRO A 121 6.15 1.33 7.15
N VAL A 122 7.04 0.38 6.92
CA VAL A 122 7.09 -0.38 5.66
C VAL A 122 7.18 -1.86 5.97
N TYR A 123 6.28 -2.64 5.39
CA TYR A 123 6.40 -4.10 5.40
C TYR A 123 7.37 -4.54 4.31
N TYR A 124 8.44 -5.16 4.72
CA TYR A 124 9.51 -5.60 3.83
C TYR A 124 10.08 -6.93 4.29
N ASN A 125 10.09 -7.91 3.41
CA ASN A 125 10.73 -9.20 3.64
C ASN A 125 10.33 -9.90 4.96
N GLY A 126 9.02 -9.92 5.26
CA GLY A 126 8.47 -10.61 6.44
C GLY A 126 8.56 -9.83 7.76
N SER A 127 9.05 -8.59 7.75
CA SER A 127 9.18 -7.74 8.93
C SER A 127 8.84 -6.30 8.61
N TYR A 128 8.74 -5.47 9.63
CA TYR A 128 8.49 -4.04 9.46
C TYR A 128 9.78 -3.24 9.67
N ARG A 129 9.89 -2.15 8.92
CA ARG A 129 10.92 -1.13 9.00
C ARG A 129 10.28 0.22 9.10
N VAL A 130 11.06 1.25 9.45
CA VAL A 130 10.63 2.64 9.38
C VAL A 130 11.43 3.33 8.28
N ARG A 131 10.74 4.05 7.41
CA ARG A 131 11.33 4.91 6.40
C ARG A 131 10.91 6.35 6.61
N ILE A 132 11.77 7.28 6.20
CA ILE A 132 11.54 8.72 6.26
C ILE A 132 11.69 9.31 4.86
N GLY A 133 10.77 10.19 4.50
CA GLY A 133 10.80 10.95 3.27
C GLY A 133 10.54 10.11 2.01
N SER A 134 10.52 10.80 0.91
CA SER A 134 10.33 10.27 -0.44
C SER A 134 11.07 11.22 -1.39
N TYR A 135 12.22 10.81 -1.86
CA TYR A 135 13.17 11.63 -2.60
C TYR A 135 13.29 11.16 -4.04
N ARG A 136 13.48 12.07 -4.99
CA ARG A 136 13.54 11.73 -6.41
C ARG A 136 14.90 11.14 -6.83
N SER A 137 15.94 11.44 -6.07
CA SER A 137 17.26 10.83 -6.24
C SER A 137 17.86 10.44 -4.88
N ALA A 138 18.88 9.60 -4.89
CA ALA A 138 19.60 9.21 -3.68
C ALA A 138 20.35 10.41 -3.06
N ASP A 139 20.78 11.35 -3.89
CA ASP A 139 21.54 12.53 -3.46
C ASP A 139 20.65 13.57 -2.74
N ASP A 140 19.34 13.55 -3.00
CA ASP A 140 18.38 14.42 -2.31
C ASP A 140 18.06 13.92 -0.89
N ALA A 141 18.35 12.66 -0.59
CA ALA A 141 18.09 12.07 0.72
C ALA A 141 19.11 12.57 1.77
N PRO A 142 18.64 13.00 2.95
CA PRO A 142 19.54 13.52 3.98
C PRO A 142 20.51 12.42 4.48
N ALA A 143 21.78 12.75 4.51
CA ALA A 143 22.81 11.87 5.02
C ALA A 143 22.78 11.73 6.57
N GLY A 144 23.18 10.58 7.08
CA GLY A 144 23.46 10.38 8.51
C GLY A 144 22.26 9.95 9.38
N GLN A 145 21.06 9.85 8.85
CA GLN A 145 19.89 9.39 9.60
C GLN A 145 19.60 7.90 9.44
N GLY A 146 20.13 7.26 8.42
CA GLY A 146 19.91 5.87 8.11
C GLY A 146 20.53 5.46 6.78
N THR A 147 20.06 4.37 6.21
CA THR A 147 20.50 3.88 4.90
C THR A 147 19.55 4.36 3.82
N VAL A 148 20.07 4.96 2.76
CA VAL A 148 19.27 5.31 1.58
C VAL A 148 18.92 4.03 0.83
N VAL A 149 17.63 3.78 0.66
CA VAL A 149 17.08 2.63 -0.06
C VAL A 149 16.22 3.13 -1.21
N SER A 150 16.10 2.35 -2.25
CA SER A 150 15.16 2.62 -3.34
C SER A 150 13.95 1.71 -3.23
N GLY A 151 12.79 2.26 -3.56
CA GLY A 151 11.61 1.50 -3.92
C GLY A 151 11.82 0.76 -5.24
N GLY A 152 10.79 0.19 -5.78
CA GLY A 152 10.87 -0.52 -7.05
C GLY A 152 9.50 -0.94 -7.56
N ALA A 153 9.48 -1.57 -8.73
CA ALA A 153 8.25 -2.00 -9.42
C ALA A 153 7.35 -2.98 -8.63
N ARG A 154 7.78 -3.41 -7.45
CA ARG A 154 7.05 -4.32 -6.55
C ARG A 154 6.67 -3.68 -5.23
N SER A 155 7.06 -2.44 -5.05
CA SER A 155 6.81 -1.66 -3.84
C SER A 155 5.71 -0.65 -4.12
N VAL A 156 4.84 -0.46 -3.14
CA VAL A 156 3.80 0.56 -3.20
C VAL A 156 3.80 1.37 -1.92
N LEU A 157 3.35 2.61 -2.03
CA LEU A 157 3.09 3.48 -0.89
C LEU A 157 1.59 3.74 -0.79
N VAL A 158 1.08 3.75 0.42
CA VAL A 158 -0.29 4.16 0.73
C VAL A 158 -0.23 5.57 1.29
N VAL A 159 -0.92 6.46 0.64
CA VAL A 159 -0.88 7.90 0.89
C VAL A 159 -2.28 8.37 1.30
N LYS A 160 -2.35 9.23 2.28
CA LYS A 160 -3.60 9.88 2.68
C LYS A 160 -4.07 10.83 1.59
N ALA A 161 -5.28 10.61 1.06
CA ALA A 161 -5.77 11.38 -0.08
C ALA A 161 -5.93 12.89 0.19
N SER A 162 -6.19 13.29 1.45
CA SER A 162 -6.43 14.68 1.82
C SER A 162 -5.18 15.52 2.07
N THR A 163 -4.06 14.89 2.42
CA THR A 163 -2.82 15.58 2.82
C THR A 163 -1.59 15.10 2.07
N GLU A 164 -1.76 14.03 1.27
CA GLU A 164 -0.68 13.39 0.52
C GLU A 164 0.47 12.86 1.40
N GLN A 165 0.18 12.71 2.71
CA GLN A 165 1.10 12.11 3.66
C GLN A 165 1.20 10.59 3.42
N ILE A 166 2.42 10.06 3.38
CA ILE A 166 2.63 8.60 3.32
C ILE A 166 2.22 8.00 4.66
N LEU A 167 1.28 7.06 4.61
CA LEU A 167 0.79 6.34 5.79
C LEU A 167 1.61 5.09 6.06
N PHE A 168 1.91 4.33 5.02
CA PHE A 168 2.81 3.18 5.08
C PHE A 168 3.23 2.71 3.68
N GLY A 169 4.25 1.86 3.64
CA GLY A 169 4.73 1.20 2.44
C GLY A 169 4.58 -0.32 2.52
N PHE A 170 4.51 -0.96 1.36
CA PHE A 170 4.37 -2.39 1.23
C PHE A 170 5.19 -2.88 0.03
N ASP A 171 6.15 -3.77 0.28
CA ASP A 171 6.90 -4.43 -0.79
C ASP A 171 6.23 -5.75 -1.18
N CYS A 172 5.51 -5.73 -2.29
CA CYS A 172 4.84 -6.89 -2.83
C CYS A 172 5.77 -8.01 -3.28
N GLY A 173 7.08 -7.76 -3.37
CA GLY A 173 8.09 -8.75 -3.74
C GLY A 173 8.45 -9.70 -2.62
N SER A 174 8.32 -9.27 -1.36
CA SER A 174 8.67 -10.03 -0.17
C SER A 174 7.64 -11.09 0.24
N THR A 175 6.47 -11.08 -0.37
CA THR A 175 5.38 -12.04 -0.08
C THR A 175 5.49 -13.33 -0.90
N ARG A 176 6.56 -13.53 -1.65
CA ARG A 176 6.83 -14.77 -2.38
C ARG A 176 7.55 -15.78 -1.50
N SER A 177 6.77 -16.54 -0.77
CA SER A 177 7.05 -17.92 -0.45
C SER A 177 5.92 -18.75 -1.07
N LEU A 178 6.09 -19.16 -2.27
CA LEU A 178 5.34 -20.24 -2.90
C LEU A 178 6.33 -21.28 -3.34
#